data_6485ae40aef14cdfd8a2e51c0535f364
#
_entry.id   6485ae40aef14cdfd8a2e51c0535f364
#
_cell.length_a   1.000
_cell.length_b   1.000
_cell.length_c   1.000
_cell.angle_alpha   90.00
_cell.angle_beta   90.00
_cell.angle_gamma   90.00
#
_symmetry.space_group_name_H-M   'P 1'
#
loop_
_entity.id
_entity.type
_entity.pdbx_description
1 polymer ?
#
loop_
_entity_poly.entity_id
_entity_poly.type
_entity_poly.pdbx_seq_one_letter_code
_entity_poly.pdbx_strand_id
1 'polypeptide(L)'
;AKVGAVMSSYNPLNCVHMTENRPLTVGLLREKWGFDGIFMSDWNATYSAVGAANGGLDLEMPRARFMNAENLRPALENGLVTEATVDEKCRHILQTLIAFGFLDREQTDAKIKERNPFSDQVALEVARGGIVLLKNEGGMLPFSSKVRDVVVMGPNAGRVPTGGGAGFVHPFSTVSVGEGMRAVGKRLRTTVLDPAPVGDLAASGLFFTPDGRPGLRGEFFAGKELAGMPVATQVDAAIDFDWE
;
A
#
# COMPACT_ATOMS: atom_id res chain seq x y z
N ALA A 1 -5.03 15.13 -20.44
CA ALA A 1 -4.38 13.87 -20.81
C ALA A 1 -5.46 12.85 -21.23
N LYS A 2 -5.21 12.08 -22.28
CA LYS A 2 -6.10 10.97 -22.65
C LYS A 2 -5.68 9.74 -21.84
N VAL A 3 -6.37 9.47 -20.73
CA VAL A 3 -6.14 8.27 -19.95
C VAL A 3 -6.88 7.09 -20.57
N GLY A 4 -6.27 5.91 -20.57
CA GLY A 4 -6.87 4.69 -21.14
C GLY A 4 -7.83 3.99 -20.20
N ALA A 5 -7.65 4.14 -18.90
CA ALA A 5 -8.47 3.50 -17.88
C ALA A 5 -8.65 4.38 -16.64
N VAL A 6 -9.79 4.21 -15.98
CA VAL A 6 -10.11 4.81 -14.67
C VAL A 6 -10.56 3.70 -13.72
N MET A 7 -10.00 3.67 -12.53
CA MET A 7 -10.36 2.72 -11.50
C MET A 7 -11.37 3.34 -10.54
N SER A 8 -12.38 2.58 -10.15
CA SER A 8 -13.33 2.97 -9.10
C SER A 8 -12.70 2.84 -7.70
N SER A 9 -13.41 3.29 -6.69
CA SER A 9 -13.02 3.12 -5.28
C SER A 9 -13.90 2.10 -4.56
N TYR A 10 -13.46 1.64 -3.38
CA TYR A 10 -14.26 0.82 -2.47
C TYR A 10 -15.43 1.60 -1.85
N ASN A 11 -15.21 2.88 -1.63
CA ASN A 11 -16.11 3.74 -0.88
C ASN A 11 -17.43 3.95 -1.62
N PRO A 12 -18.59 3.81 -0.94
CA PRO A 12 -19.85 4.27 -1.49
C PRO A 12 -19.92 5.80 -1.48
N LEU A 13 -20.63 6.36 -2.45
CA LEU A 13 -21.08 7.74 -2.44
C LEU A 13 -22.61 7.78 -2.40
N ASN A 14 -23.18 8.51 -1.45
CA ASN A 14 -24.62 8.56 -1.21
C ASN A 14 -25.23 7.15 -1.07
N CYS A 15 -24.57 6.29 -0.31
CA CYS A 15 -24.96 4.89 -0.06
C CYS A 15 -24.94 3.97 -1.28
N VAL A 16 -24.36 4.38 -2.42
CA VAL A 16 -24.22 3.56 -3.63
C VAL A 16 -22.75 3.30 -3.88
N HIS A 17 -22.34 2.03 -4.03
CA HIS A 17 -20.97 1.66 -4.37
C HIS A 17 -20.55 2.27 -5.71
N MET A 18 -19.28 2.70 -5.81
CA MET A 18 -18.81 3.43 -6.98
C MET A 18 -18.90 2.64 -8.28
N THR A 19 -18.77 1.33 -8.22
CA THR A 19 -18.96 0.43 -9.38
C THR A 19 -20.41 0.38 -9.88
N GLU A 20 -21.37 0.83 -9.08
CA GLU A 20 -22.81 0.82 -9.35
C GLU A 20 -23.39 2.23 -9.45
N ASN A 21 -22.57 3.26 -9.27
CA ASN A 21 -23.00 4.66 -9.20
C ASN A 21 -23.15 5.27 -10.60
N ARG A 22 -24.25 4.92 -11.29
CA ARG A 22 -24.53 5.39 -12.64
C ARG A 22 -24.46 6.92 -12.83
N PRO A 23 -24.97 7.77 -11.90
CA PRO A 23 -24.83 9.22 -12.04
C PRO A 23 -23.39 9.70 -12.17
N LEU A 24 -22.44 9.08 -11.47
CA LEU A 24 -21.03 9.45 -11.56
C LEU A 24 -20.33 8.78 -12.73
N THR A 25 -20.56 7.48 -12.93
CA THR A 25 -19.84 6.73 -13.97
C THR A 25 -20.36 7.03 -15.36
N VAL A 26 -21.67 6.98 -15.55
CA VAL A 26 -22.25 7.30 -16.86
C VAL A 26 -22.46 8.80 -17.01
N GLY A 27 -23.22 9.44 -16.11
CA GLY A 27 -23.59 10.85 -16.26
C GLY A 27 -22.39 11.82 -16.22
N LEU A 28 -21.49 11.65 -15.25
CA LEU A 28 -20.34 12.56 -15.13
C LEU A 28 -19.15 12.11 -15.97
N LEU A 29 -18.65 10.89 -15.73
CA LEU A 29 -17.42 10.40 -16.34
C LEU A 29 -17.59 10.23 -17.88
N ARG A 30 -18.66 9.56 -18.32
CA ARG A 30 -18.90 9.28 -19.74
C ARG A 30 -19.49 10.48 -20.49
N GLU A 31 -20.67 10.93 -20.07
CA GLU A 31 -21.43 11.93 -20.82
C GLU A 31 -20.84 13.33 -20.67
N LYS A 32 -20.53 13.77 -19.44
CA LYS A 32 -20.06 15.14 -19.21
C LYS A 32 -18.57 15.32 -19.51
N TRP A 33 -17.73 14.35 -19.13
CA TRP A 33 -16.27 14.45 -19.34
C TRP A 33 -15.80 13.78 -20.64
N GLY A 34 -16.66 13.03 -21.30
CA GLY A 34 -16.34 12.36 -22.56
C GLY A 34 -15.30 11.26 -22.44
N PHE A 35 -15.21 10.61 -21.28
CA PHE A 35 -14.29 9.50 -21.08
C PHE A 35 -14.81 8.26 -21.81
N ASP A 36 -14.02 7.73 -22.72
CA ASP A 36 -14.35 6.60 -23.59
C ASP A 36 -13.46 5.36 -23.37
N GLY A 37 -12.56 5.41 -22.38
CA GLY A 37 -11.69 4.30 -21.99
C GLY A 37 -12.37 3.28 -21.07
N ILE A 38 -11.56 2.39 -20.48
CA ILE A 38 -12.04 1.34 -19.57
C ILE A 38 -12.32 1.93 -18.18
N PHE A 39 -13.52 1.72 -17.66
CA PHE A 39 -13.83 1.93 -16.24
C PHE A 39 -13.80 0.59 -15.52
N MET A 40 -12.85 0.41 -14.62
CA MET A 40 -12.63 -0.85 -13.91
C MET A 40 -12.90 -0.73 -12.42
N SER A 41 -13.19 -1.84 -11.76
CA SER A 41 -13.26 -1.89 -10.30
C SER A 41 -11.88 -1.84 -9.67
N ASP A 42 -11.77 -1.43 -8.42
CA ASP A 42 -10.67 -1.85 -7.57
C ASP A 42 -10.81 -3.35 -7.24
N TRP A 43 -9.79 -3.97 -6.62
CA TRP A 43 -9.77 -5.42 -6.33
C TRP A 43 -10.90 -5.80 -5.38
N ASN A 44 -11.80 -6.69 -5.86
CA ASN A 44 -12.98 -7.15 -5.14
C ASN A 44 -13.98 -6.02 -4.74
N ALA A 45 -13.96 -4.90 -5.43
CA ALA A 45 -14.84 -3.75 -5.17
C ALA A 45 -16.15 -3.77 -5.98
N THR A 46 -16.54 -4.94 -6.51
CA THR A 46 -17.84 -5.16 -7.16
C THR A 46 -18.75 -5.91 -6.19
N TYR A 47 -20.01 -5.53 -6.10
CA TYR A 47 -20.94 -6.03 -5.09
C TYR A 47 -22.20 -6.67 -5.67
N SER A 48 -22.57 -6.35 -6.92
CA SER A 48 -23.64 -7.03 -7.65
C SER A 48 -23.39 -7.03 -9.16
N ALA A 49 -23.90 -8.04 -9.85
CA ALA A 49 -23.76 -8.15 -11.30
C ALA A 49 -24.60 -7.09 -12.05
N VAL A 50 -25.89 -7.02 -11.74
CA VAL A 50 -26.84 -6.11 -12.39
C VAL A 50 -26.53 -4.65 -12.08
N GLY A 51 -26.24 -4.34 -10.80
CA GLY A 51 -25.88 -3.00 -10.37
C GLY A 51 -24.61 -2.50 -11.06
N ALA A 52 -23.55 -3.31 -11.10
CA ALA A 52 -22.29 -2.97 -11.75
C ALA A 52 -22.44 -2.84 -13.28
N ALA A 53 -23.16 -3.76 -13.91
CA ALA A 53 -23.44 -3.70 -15.34
C ALA A 53 -24.15 -2.41 -15.72
N ASN A 54 -25.25 -2.10 -15.05
CA ASN A 54 -26.05 -0.90 -15.31
C ASN A 54 -25.39 0.38 -14.76
N GLY A 55 -24.53 0.23 -13.76
CA GLY A 55 -23.71 1.30 -13.17
C GLY A 55 -22.61 1.82 -14.09
N GLY A 56 -22.30 1.12 -15.19
CA GLY A 56 -21.28 1.54 -16.16
C GLY A 56 -19.91 0.92 -15.96
N LEU A 57 -19.76 -0.08 -15.07
CA LEU A 57 -18.51 -0.83 -14.89
C LEU A 57 -18.23 -1.68 -16.14
N ASP A 58 -17.04 -1.53 -16.75
CA ASP A 58 -16.64 -2.33 -17.89
C ASP A 58 -15.88 -3.59 -17.49
N LEU A 59 -15.04 -3.50 -16.47
CA LEU A 59 -14.14 -4.58 -16.07
C LEU A 59 -14.11 -4.77 -14.54
N GLU A 60 -14.46 -5.95 -14.09
CA GLU A 60 -14.33 -6.35 -12.69
C GLU A 60 -12.97 -6.95 -12.41
N MET A 61 -12.29 -6.45 -11.37
CA MET A 61 -10.96 -6.87 -10.95
C MET A 61 -10.98 -7.59 -9.60
N PRO A 62 -10.10 -8.55 -9.36
CA PRO A 62 -9.15 -9.21 -10.28
C PRO A 62 -9.78 -10.39 -11.02
N ARG A 63 -11.02 -10.72 -10.69
CA ARG A 63 -11.77 -11.86 -11.25
C ARG A 63 -13.21 -11.45 -11.47
N ALA A 64 -13.86 -12.01 -12.46
CA ALA A 64 -15.29 -11.85 -12.74
C ALA A 64 -16.13 -12.63 -11.71
N ARG A 65 -16.20 -12.15 -10.47
CA ARG A 65 -16.99 -12.75 -9.40
C ARG A 65 -18.49 -12.49 -9.59
N PHE A 66 -18.81 -11.30 -10.00
CA PHE A 66 -20.18 -10.84 -10.26
C PHE A 66 -20.48 -10.70 -11.74
N MET A 67 -19.62 -10.03 -12.49
CA MET A 67 -19.82 -9.78 -13.93
C MET A 67 -19.32 -10.94 -14.77
N ASN A 68 -19.96 -12.09 -14.62
CA ASN A 68 -19.67 -13.32 -15.35
C ASN A 68 -20.92 -13.84 -16.08
N ALA A 69 -20.73 -14.82 -16.96
CA ALA A 69 -21.83 -15.38 -17.75
C ALA A 69 -22.92 -16.04 -16.89
N GLU A 70 -22.58 -16.62 -15.73
CA GLU A 70 -23.52 -17.28 -14.83
C GLU A 70 -24.53 -16.27 -14.24
N ASN A 71 -24.06 -15.07 -13.88
CA ASN A 71 -24.90 -14.04 -13.30
C ASN A 71 -25.56 -13.12 -14.34
N LEU A 72 -24.86 -12.81 -15.44
CA LEU A 72 -25.36 -11.87 -16.43
C LEU A 72 -26.32 -12.48 -17.42
N ARG A 73 -26.20 -13.78 -17.75
CA ARG A 73 -27.13 -14.43 -18.70
C ARG A 73 -28.57 -14.42 -18.18
N PRO A 74 -28.87 -14.87 -16.96
CA PRO A 74 -30.23 -14.73 -16.40
C PRO A 74 -30.70 -13.29 -16.32
N ALA A 75 -29.80 -12.34 -16.05
CA ALA A 75 -30.13 -10.92 -16.01
C ALA A 75 -30.55 -10.37 -17.38
N LEU A 76 -29.90 -10.82 -18.46
CA LEU A 76 -30.28 -10.51 -19.84
C LEU A 76 -31.65 -11.14 -20.21
N GLU A 77 -31.83 -12.42 -19.90
CA GLU A 77 -33.08 -13.16 -20.18
C GLU A 77 -34.29 -12.52 -19.48
N ASN A 78 -34.09 -11.98 -18.27
CA ASN A 78 -35.13 -11.30 -17.49
C ASN A 78 -35.21 -9.79 -17.78
N GLY A 79 -34.44 -9.24 -18.73
CA GLY A 79 -34.46 -7.83 -19.09
C GLY A 79 -33.90 -6.87 -18.01
N LEU A 80 -33.19 -7.39 -17.00
CA LEU A 80 -32.55 -6.59 -15.95
C LEU A 80 -31.27 -5.89 -16.44
N VAL A 81 -30.63 -6.45 -17.44
CA VAL A 81 -29.50 -5.90 -18.21
C VAL A 81 -29.82 -6.07 -19.67
N THR A 82 -29.42 -5.12 -20.53
CA THR A 82 -29.64 -5.21 -21.97
C THR A 82 -28.38 -5.69 -22.70
N GLU A 83 -28.52 -6.30 -23.87
CA GLU A 83 -27.39 -6.63 -24.76
C GLU A 83 -26.54 -5.37 -25.05
N ALA A 84 -27.20 -4.25 -25.34
CA ALA A 84 -26.53 -2.97 -25.59
C ALA A 84 -25.65 -2.54 -24.43
N THR A 85 -26.05 -2.82 -23.18
CA THR A 85 -25.23 -2.54 -22.00
C THR A 85 -23.95 -3.39 -22.01
N VAL A 86 -24.02 -4.67 -22.40
CA VAL A 86 -22.86 -5.55 -22.49
C VAL A 86 -21.96 -5.16 -23.65
N ASP A 87 -22.54 -4.89 -24.82
CA ASP A 87 -21.81 -4.46 -26.01
C ASP A 87 -21.03 -3.16 -25.78
N GLU A 88 -21.61 -2.24 -25.01
CA GLU A 88 -20.93 -1.00 -24.66
C GLU A 88 -19.64 -1.24 -23.87
N LYS A 89 -19.66 -2.17 -22.91
CA LYS A 89 -18.47 -2.56 -22.14
C LYS A 89 -17.41 -3.18 -23.01
N CYS A 90 -17.80 -4.13 -23.86
CA CYS A 90 -16.93 -4.73 -24.86
C CYS A 90 -16.30 -3.67 -25.76
N ARG A 91 -17.09 -2.70 -26.19
CA ARG A 91 -16.62 -1.59 -27.05
C ARG A 91 -15.59 -0.71 -26.34
N HIS A 92 -15.80 -0.32 -25.06
CA HIS A 92 -14.83 0.45 -24.30
C HIS A 92 -13.49 -0.29 -24.15
N ILE A 93 -13.55 -1.60 -23.88
CA ILE A 93 -12.35 -2.43 -23.76
C ILE A 93 -11.64 -2.51 -25.12
N LEU A 94 -12.34 -2.89 -26.18
CA LEU A 94 -11.76 -3.08 -27.50
C LEU A 94 -11.17 -1.79 -28.07
N GLN A 95 -11.92 -0.68 -27.98
CA GLN A 95 -11.41 0.60 -28.51
C GLN A 95 -10.18 1.09 -27.73
N THR A 96 -10.10 0.82 -26.44
CA THR A 96 -8.91 1.15 -25.64
C THR A 96 -7.72 0.32 -26.11
N LEU A 97 -7.89 -0.98 -26.28
CA LEU A 97 -6.83 -1.88 -26.77
C LEU A 97 -6.34 -1.44 -28.17
N ILE A 98 -7.26 -1.09 -29.05
CA ILE A 98 -6.95 -0.60 -30.40
C ILE A 98 -6.23 0.75 -30.34
N ALA A 99 -6.75 1.70 -29.56
CA ALA A 99 -6.16 3.04 -29.45
C ALA A 99 -4.72 3.02 -28.91
N PHE A 100 -4.38 2.06 -28.06
CA PHE A 100 -3.02 1.86 -27.57
C PHE A 100 -2.17 0.92 -28.44
N GLY A 101 -2.69 0.44 -29.57
CA GLY A 101 -1.99 -0.43 -30.51
C GLY A 101 -1.69 -1.82 -29.95
N PHE A 102 -2.49 -2.32 -29.01
CA PHE A 102 -2.25 -3.62 -28.39
C PHE A 102 -2.53 -4.79 -29.33
N LEU A 103 -3.24 -4.56 -30.40
CA LEU A 103 -3.48 -5.55 -31.46
C LEU A 103 -2.45 -5.48 -32.61
N ASP A 104 -1.70 -4.37 -32.70
CA ASP A 104 -0.84 -4.06 -33.85
C ASP A 104 0.65 -4.28 -33.56
N ARG A 105 1.03 -4.50 -32.31
CA ARG A 105 2.42 -4.64 -31.88
C ARG A 105 2.57 -5.61 -30.70
N GLU A 106 3.76 -6.16 -30.58
CA GLU A 106 4.15 -6.93 -29.41
C GLU A 106 4.03 -6.08 -28.13
N GLN A 107 3.53 -6.69 -27.06
CA GLN A 107 3.35 -6.03 -25.76
C GLN A 107 4.64 -6.03 -24.92
N THR A 108 5.57 -6.90 -25.27
CA THR A 108 6.88 -7.00 -24.62
C THR A 108 7.97 -6.43 -25.51
N ASP A 109 8.88 -5.67 -24.96
CA ASP A 109 10.09 -5.18 -25.65
C ASP A 109 11.33 -5.72 -24.94
N ALA A 110 11.96 -6.76 -25.51
CA ALA A 110 13.16 -7.36 -24.99
C ALA A 110 14.38 -6.42 -24.94
N LYS A 111 14.29 -5.25 -25.56
CA LYS A 111 15.35 -4.21 -25.49
C LYS A 111 15.26 -3.38 -24.21
N ILE A 112 14.13 -3.37 -23.54
CA ILE A 112 13.95 -2.70 -22.26
C ILE A 112 14.69 -3.53 -21.22
N LYS A 113 15.76 -2.97 -20.66
CA LYS A 113 16.54 -3.62 -19.62
C LYS A 113 15.69 -3.73 -18.36
N GLU A 114 15.73 -4.89 -17.72
CA GLU A 114 15.06 -5.13 -16.44
C GLU A 114 15.53 -4.12 -15.37
N ARG A 115 16.85 -3.85 -15.32
CA ARG A 115 17.42 -2.81 -14.47
C ARG A 115 17.93 -1.65 -15.33
N ASN A 116 17.43 -0.45 -15.05
CA ASN A 116 17.90 0.78 -15.67
C ASN A 116 18.68 1.63 -14.65
N PRO A 117 19.99 1.84 -14.83
CA PRO A 117 20.80 2.67 -13.92
C PRO A 117 20.28 4.11 -13.74
N PHE A 118 19.62 4.66 -14.74
CA PHE A 118 18.97 5.97 -14.64
C PHE A 118 17.84 5.97 -13.60
N SER A 119 17.11 4.87 -13.47
CA SER A 119 16.04 4.74 -12.45
C SER A 119 16.62 4.75 -11.03
N ASP A 120 17.80 4.18 -10.81
CA ASP A 120 18.48 4.23 -9.50
C ASP A 120 18.81 5.68 -9.11
N GLN A 121 19.26 6.49 -10.07
CA GLN A 121 19.53 7.92 -9.84
C GLN A 121 18.25 8.68 -9.52
N VAL A 122 17.18 8.48 -10.30
CA VAL A 122 15.89 9.12 -10.06
C VAL A 122 15.32 8.73 -8.70
N ALA A 123 15.41 7.47 -8.31
CA ALA A 123 14.96 7.00 -6.99
C ALA A 123 15.73 7.70 -5.85
N LEU A 124 17.05 7.88 -6.02
CA LEU A 124 17.87 8.62 -5.04
C LEU A 124 17.47 10.10 -4.96
N GLU A 125 17.21 10.76 -6.08
CA GLU A 125 16.77 12.15 -6.12
C GLU A 125 15.37 12.32 -5.47
N VAL A 126 14.44 11.41 -5.75
CA VAL A 126 13.12 11.40 -5.12
C VAL A 126 13.24 11.21 -3.61
N ALA A 127 14.07 10.26 -3.15
CA ALA A 127 14.29 10.03 -1.73
C ALA A 127 14.88 11.29 -1.04
N ARG A 128 15.88 11.91 -1.65
CA ARG A 128 16.48 13.16 -1.13
C ARG A 128 15.48 14.31 -1.08
N GLY A 129 14.65 14.45 -2.12
CA GLY A 129 13.62 15.49 -2.17
C GLY A 129 12.46 15.26 -1.21
N GLY A 130 12.18 14.00 -0.86
CA GLY A 130 11.10 13.61 0.05
C GLY A 130 11.46 13.67 1.54
N ILE A 131 12.75 13.71 1.89
CA ILE A 131 13.20 13.78 3.29
C ILE A 131 13.00 15.20 3.82
N VAL A 132 12.22 15.34 4.90
CA VAL A 132 11.94 16.62 5.56
C VAL A 132 12.57 16.63 6.95
N LEU A 133 13.41 17.62 7.22
CA LEU A 133 13.99 17.85 8.54
C LEU A 133 12.96 18.57 9.42
N LEU A 134 12.23 17.81 10.24
CA LEU A 134 11.14 18.37 11.07
C LEU A 134 11.66 19.18 12.26
N LYS A 135 12.84 18.83 12.80
CA LYS A 135 13.40 19.48 13.99
C LYS A 135 14.94 19.35 13.99
N ASN A 136 15.65 20.41 14.29
CA ASN A 136 17.10 20.43 14.43
C ASN A 136 17.53 21.45 15.50
N GLU A 137 17.03 21.28 16.70
CA GLU A 137 17.39 22.15 17.84
C GLU A 137 18.87 21.99 18.18
N GLY A 138 19.54 23.09 18.43
CA GLY A 138 20.97 23.11 18.69
C GLY A 138 21.86 22.83 17.49
N GLY A 139 21.30 22.73 16.26
CA GLY A 139 22.09 22.52 15.04
C GLY A 139 22.90 21.23 15.03
N MET A 140 22.32 20.13 15.55
CA MET A 140 23.01 18.85 15.62
C MET A 140 23.31 18.26 14.25
N LEU A 141 22.44 18.52 13.28
CA LEU A 141 22.66 18.12 11.88
C LEU A 141 23.03 19.35 11.01
N PRO A 142 23.99 19.19 10.10
CA PRO A 142 24.85 18.01 9.89
C PRO A 142 25.80 17.75 11.06
N PHE A 143 26.16 16.50 11.26
CA PHE A 143 27.10 16.13 12.32
C PHE A 143 28.42 16.89 12.22
N SER A 144 28.86 17.41 13.35
CA SER A 144 30.16 18.05 13.46
C SER A 144 31.29 17.08 13.07
N SER A 145 32.39 17.59 12.53
CA SER A 145 33.58 16.81 12.23
C SER A 145 34.23 16.15 13.46
N LYS A 146 33.82 16.55 14.68
CA LYS A 146 34.27 15.95 15.94
C LYS A 146 33.54 14.65 16.29
N VAL A 147 32.34 14.43 15.72
CA VAL A 147 31.59 13.19 15.94
C VAL A 147 32.32 12.04 15.29
N ARG A 148 32.56 10.97 16.03
CA ARG A 148 33.26 9.78 15.58
C ARG A 148 32.40 8.53 15.63
N ASP A 149 31.51 8.47 16.57
CA ASP A 149 30.66 7.30 16.84
C ASP A 149 29.20 7.68 16.71
N VAL A 150 28.47 6.88 15.97
CA VAL A 150 27.03 7.03 15.80
C VAL A 150 26.39 5.66 15.97
N VAL A 151 25.34 5.62 16.77
CA VAL A 151 24.49 4.45 16.92
C VAL A 151 23.17 4.70 16.22
N VAL A 152 22.81 3.84 15.29
CA VAL A 152 21.53 3.83 14.58
C VAL A 152 20.69 2.72 15.18
N MET A 153 19.56 3.08 15.76
CA MET A 153 18.70 2.16 16.51
C MET A 153 17.30 2.11 15.92
N GLY A 154 16.68 0.97 16.00
CA GLY A 154 15.28 0.78 15.64
C GLY A 154 15.06 -0.28 14.59
N PRO A 155 13.80 -0.72 14.38
CA PRO A 155 13.46 -1.85 13.50
C PRO A 155 13.82 -1.64 12.03
N ASN A 156 14.13 -0.40 11.63
CA ASN A 156 14.54 -0.03 10.27
C ASN A 156 15.98 0.47 10.20
N ALA A 157 16.79 0.30 11.26
CA ALA A 157 18.16 0.78 11.31
C ALA A 157 19.06 0.03 10.31
N GLY A 158 18.89 -1.28 10.21
CA GLY A 158 19.66 -2.19 9.37
C GLY A 158 18.92 -2.69 8.13
N ARG A 159 17.67 -2.35 7.97
CA ARG A 159 16.84 -2.79 6.83
C ARG A 159 16.02 -1.65 6.24
N VAL A 160 15.59 -1.82 5.00
CA VAL A 160 14.67 -0.88 4.32
C VAL A 160 13.28 -1.50 4.31
N PRO A 161 12.29 -0.90 4.97
CA PRO A 161 10.91 -1.37 4.86
C PRO A 161 10.44 -1.14 3.42
N THR A 162 9.84 -2.16 2.83
CA THR A 162 9.17 -2.05 1.54
C THR A 162 7.67 -1.91 1.75
N GLY A 163 6.98 -1.22 0.85
CA GLY A 163 5.53 -1.14 0.89
C GLY A 163 4.88 -2.51 0.72
N GLY A 164 3.72 -2.71 1.33
CA GLY A 164 2.91 -3.91 1.16
C GLY A 164 1.80 -3.71 0.12
N GLY A 165 1.06 -4.78 -0.18
CA GLY A 165 -0.08 -4.76 -1.09
C GLY A 165 0.28 -4.27 -2.49
N ALA A 166 -0.55 -3.41 -3.06
CA ALA A 166 -0.36 -2.89 -4.41
C ALA A 166 0.88 -2.00 -4.58
N GLY A 167 1.44 -1.48 -3.50
CA GLY A 167 2.68 -0.68 -3.51
C GLY A 167 3.96 -1.51 -3.42
N PHE A 168 3.85 -2.84 -3.33
CA PHE A 168 5.02 -3.70 -3.21
C PHE A 168 5.77 -3.82 -4.54
N VAL A 169 7.06 -3.51 -4.51
CA VAL A 169 7.98 -3.72 -5.61
C VAL A 169 9.21 -4.44 -5.07
N HIS A 170 9.64 -5.52 -5.72
CA HIS A 170 10.90 -6.17 -5.40
C HIS A 170 12.07 -5.24 -5.75
N PRO A 171 12.83 -4.73 -4.77
CA PRO A 171 13.96 -3.87 -5.07
C PRO A 171 15.12 -4.71 -5.60
N PHE A 172 15.83 -4.21 -6.61
CA PHE A 172 17.08 -4.80 -7.06
C PHE A 172 18.22 -4.59 -6.05
N SER A 173 18.15 -3.51 -5.30
CA SER A 173 19.09 -3.18 -4.23
C SER A 173 18.41 -2.24 -3.24
N THR A 174 18.84 -2.33 -1.99
CA THR A 174 18.40 -1.41 -0.93
C THR A 174 19.60 -0.82 -0.23
N VAL A 175 19.45 0.37 0.32
CA VAL A 175 20.46 1.00 1.17
C VAL A 175 19.79 1.40 2.48
N SER A 176 20.08 0.70 3.55
CA SER A 176 19.55 1.04 4.87
C SER A 176 20.17 2.33 5.41
N VAL A 177 19.55 2.91 6.43
CA VAL A 177 20.09 4.11 7.10
C VAL A 177 21.50 3.85 7.61
N GLY A 178 21.75 2.69 8.23
CA GLY A 178 23.08 2.30 8.71
C GLY A 178 24.12 2.18 7.62
N GLU A 179 23.75 1.58 6.48
CA GLU A 179 24.64 1.47 5.30
C GLU A 179 24.92 2.83 4.67
N GLY A 180 23.89 3.66 4.50
CA GLY A 180 24.03 5.02 3.98
C GLY A 180 24.96 5.87 4.84
N MET A 181 24.83 5.79 6.16
CA MET A 181 25.73 6.50 7.07
C MET A 181 27.18 6.03 6.98
N ARG A 182 27.44 4.73 6.85
CA ARG A 182 28.78 4.18 6.62
C ARG A 182 29.38 4.66 5.30
N ALA A 183 28.55 4.70 4.25
CA ALA A 183 28.99 5.10 2.91
C ALA A 183 29.36 6.59 2.83
N VAL A 184 28.55 7.46 3.43
CA VAL A 184 28.74 8.94 3.40
C VAL A 184 29.74 9.37 4.46
N GLY A 185 29.65 8.80 5.65
CA GLY A 185 30.45 9.18 6.80
C GLY A 185 31.74 8.37 6.96
N LYS A 186 32.69 8.45 6.01
CA LYS A 186 33.95 7.68 6.02
C LYS A 186 34.75 7.74 7.33
N ARG A 187 34.51 8.75 8.18
CA ARG A 187 35.16 8.94 9.48
C ARG A 187 34.29 8.51 10.65
N LEU A 188 33.02 8.13 10.39
CA LEU A 188 32.06 7.74 11.41
C LEU A 188 32.12 6.21 11.62
N ARG A 189 32.29 5.81 12.85
CA ARG A 189 32.00 4.42 13.26
C ARG A 189 30.49 4.30 13.48
N THR A 190 29.80 3.61 12.59
CA THR A 190 28.37 3.42 12.68
C THR A 190 28.05 2.04 13.22
N THR A 191 27.49 2.01 14.40
CA THR A 191 26.92 0.79 15.02
C THR A 191 25.44 0.75 14.71
N VAL A 192 24.96 -0.36 14.17
CA VAL A 192 23.53 -0.58 13.92
C VAL A 192 23.01 -1.53 14.98
N LEU A 193 22.01 -1.07 15.72
CA LEU A 193 21.23 -1.89 16.63
C LEU A 193 19.83 -2.03 16.01
N ASP A 194 19.63 -3.14 15.31
CA ASP A 194 18.32 -3.53 14.79
C ASP A 194 17.67 -4.41 15.84
N PRO A 195 16.83 -3.87 16.72
CA PRO A 195 16.19 -4.69 17.72
C PRO A 195 15.31 -5.70 16.98
N ALA A 196 15.43 -6.94 17.36
CA ALA A 196 14.47 -7.97 17.04
C ALA A 196 13.02 -7.46 17.29
N PRO A 197 12.00 -8.00 16.66
CA PRO A 197 10.61 -7.70 16.98
C PRO A 197 10.40 -7.64 18.49
N VAL A 198 9.51 -6.77 18.97
CA VAL A 198 9.35 -6.50 20.42
C VAL A 198 9.20 -7.77 21.25
N GLY A 199 8.60 -8.84 20.68
CA GLY A 199 8.54 -10.16 21.30
C GLY A 199 9.91 -10.80 21.56
N ASP A 200 10.84 -10.70 20.60
CA ASP A 200 12.20 -11.24 20.77
C ASP A 200 13.04 -10.37 21.71
N LEU A 201 12.76 -9.06 21.80
CA LEU A 201 13.37 -8.16 22.77
C LEU A 201 12.94 -8.52 24.20
N ALA A 202 11.66 -8.80 24.41
CA ALA A 202 11.16 -9.22 25.73
C ALA A 202 11.73 -10.59 26.13
N ALA A 203 11.94 -11.49 25.16
CA ALA A 203 12.58 -12.80 25.39
C ALA A 203 14.12 -12.73 25.52
N SER A 204 14.74 -11.60 25.15
CA SER A 204 16.21 -11.47 25.10
C SER A 204 16.89 -11.31 26.47
N GLY A 205 16.12 -11.25 27.55
CA GLY A 205 16.66 -11.01 28.91
C GLY A 205 17.25 -9.61 29.12
N LEU A 206 16.89 -8.66 28.24
CA LEU A 206 17.36 -7.26 28.32
C LEU A 206 16.52 -6.40 29.27
N PHE A 207 15.31 -6.87 29.59
CA PHE A 207 14.40 -6.13 30.47
C PHE A 207 14.38 -6.74 31.88
N PHE A 208 14.41 -5.85 32.85
CA PHE A 208 14.32 -6.20 34.24
C PHE A 208 13.32 -5.27 34.93
N THR A 209 12.50 -5.83 35.79
CA THR A 209 11.63 -5.04 36.65
C THR A 209 12.47 -4.19 37.61
N PRO A 210 11.94 -3.14 38.26
CA PRO A 210 12.68 -2.31 39.22
C PRO A 210 13.28 -3.10 40.39
N ASP A 211 12.71 -4.26 40.74
CA ASP A 211 13.20 -5.18 41.77
C ASP A 211 14.18 -6.24 41.21
N GLY A 212 14.62 -6.08 39.95
CA GLY A 212 15.69 -6.90 39.35
C GLY A 212 15.25 -8.25 38.79
N ARG A 213 13.96 -8.54 38.72
CA ARG A 213 13.45 -9.77 38.06
C ARG A 213 13.48 -9.60 36.53
N PRO A 214 13.89 -10.63 35.77
CA PRO A 214 13.82 -10.60 34.31
C PRO A 214 12.38 -10.44 33.84
N GLY A 215 12.17 -9.58 32.82
CA GLY A 215 10.89 -9.37 32.16
C GLY A 215 10.33 -7.97 32.37
N LEU A 216 9.09 -7.79 31.93
CA LEU A 216 8.34 -6.54 32.02
C LEU A 216 7.21 -6.66 33.03
N ARG A 217 7.00 -5.63 33.82
CA ARG A 217 5.84 -5.55 34.72
C ARG A 217 4.64 -5.07 33.94
N GLY A 218 3.64 -5.96 33.76
CA GLY A 218 2.33 -5.66 33.22
C GLY A 218 1.35 -5.20 34.30
N GLU A 219 0.62 -4.14 34.06
CA GLU A 219 -0.49 -3.67 34.89
C GLU A 219 -1.78 -3.69 34.09
N PHE A 220 -2.80 -4.34 34.61
CA PHE A 220 -4.08 -4.52 33.94
C PHE A 220 -5.16 -3.69 34.63
N PHE A 221 -5.94 -2.95 33.86
CA PHE A 221 -6.97 -2.06 34.35
C PHE A 221 -8.36 -2.55 33.88
N ALA A 222 -9.40 -2.32 34.72
CA ALA A 222 -10.76 -2.78 34.41
C ALA A 222 -11.44 -2.01 33.28
N GLY A 223 -10.90 -0.85 32.87
CA GLY A 223 -11.46 0.04 31.86
C GLY A 223 -10.46 0.36 30.75
N LYS A 224 -10.92 1.08 29.75
CA LYS A 224 -10.10 1.56 28.63
C LYS A 224 -9.13 2.67 29.03
N GLU A 225 -9.42 3.35 30.11
CA GLU A 225 -8.57 4.39 30.71
C GLU A 225 -7.60 3.71 31.68
N LEU A 226 -6.31 3.97 31.52
CA LEU A 226 -5.27 3.46 32.43
C LEU A 226 -5.25 4.30 33.73
N ALA A 227 -6.38 4.36 34.42
CA ALA A 227 -6.59 5.18 35.60
C ALA A 227 -7.05 4.34 36.80
N GLY A 228 -6.68 4.78 38.00
CA GLY A 228 -7.00 4.07 39.25
C GLY A 228 -5.97 3.00 39.58
N MET A 229 -6.37 2.06 40.44
CA MET A 229 -5.52 0.92 40.78
C MET A 229 -5.66 -0.19 39.75
N PRO A 230 -4.57 -0.80 39.32
CA PRO A 230 -4.64 -1.97 38.45
C PRO A 230 -5.37 -3.12 39.15
N VAL A 231 -6.23 -3.82 38.42
CA VAL A 231 -6.94 -5.00 38.91
C VAL A 231 -6.06 -6.23 38.99
N ALA A 232 -4.98 -6.25 38.18
CA ALA A 232 -3.95 -7.27 38.26
C ALA A 232 -2.59 -6.68 37.88
N THR A 233 -1.55 -7.27 38.44
CA THR A 233 -0.14 -6.96 38.12
C THR A 233 0.60 -8.27 37.98
N GLN A 234 1.38 -8.43 36.91
CA GLN A 234 2.22 -9.61 36.71
C GLN A 234 3.57 -9.22 36.11
N VAL A 235 4.52 -10.14 36.13
CA VAL A 235 5.79 -9.99 35.40
C VAL A 235 5.84 -11.00 34.30
N ASP A 236 5.93 -10.48 33.08
CA ASP A 236 5.95 -11.28 31.87
C ASP A 236 7.39 -11.35 31.35
N ALA A 237 7.89 -12.56 31.19
CA ALA A 237 9.22 -12.80 30.60
C ALA A 237 9.28 -12.46 29.12
N ALA A 238 8.12 -12.48 28.44
CA ALA A 238 7.95 -12.08 27.04
C ALA A 238 6.59 -11.38 26.89
N ILE A 239 6.51 -10.46 25.93
CA ILE A 239 5.23 -9.87 25.50
C ILE A 239 4.72 -10.74 24.33
N ASP A 240 3.96 -11.75 24.67
CA ASP A 240 3.35 -12.68 23.71
C ASP A 240 1.96 -13.05 24.25
N PHE A 241 0.98 -12.18 23.99
CA PHE A 241 -0.39 -12.35 24.45
C PHE A 241 -1.30 -12.64 23.28
N ASP A 242 -2.05 -13.71 23.39
CA ASP A 242 -3.23 -13.98 22.59
C ASP A 242 -4.43 -13.30 23.26
N TRP A 243 -5.04 -12.34 22.58
CA TRP A 243 -6.16 -11.55 23.08
C TRP A 243 -7.51 -11.99 22.50
N GLU A 244 -7.61 -13.23 21.97
CA GLU A 244 -8.90 -13.80 21.52
C GLU A 244 -9.91 -14.00 22.65
#